data_7c6be2f0de64211b1c5260a7055f67d7
#
_entry.id   7c6be2f0de64211b1c5260a7055f67d7
#
_cell.length_a   1.000
_cell.length_b   1.000
_cell.length_c   1.000
_cell.angle_alpha   90.00
_cell.angle_beta   90.00
_cell.angle_gamma   90.00
#
_symmetry.space_group_name_H-M   'P 1'
#
loop_
_entity.id
_entity.type
_entity.pdbx_description
1 polymer ?
#
loop_
_entity_poly.entity_id
_entity_poly.type
_entity_poly.pdbx_seq_one_letter_code
_entity_poly.pdbx_strand_id
1 'polypeptide(L)'
;GSSVSGLSVGAPVVFRGVPLGSVTHISLVANANKSNVTIPVNISIDAANLILATGHPLQDEEEKVAVIQDMVSKGMRGRLQLASLITGQYRIELDFFPDTPASFKSGTPQYEIPTVATAIDTLQKTIDRIPIEKVVANIDSALTHLSQLIESGDVDRALKAFADTFTQA
;
A
#
# COMPACT_ATOMS: atom_id res chain seq x y z
N GLY A 1 -8.17 -9.28 -2.34
CA GLY A 1 -7.98 -8.37 -3.46
C GLY A 1 -8.12 -6.94 -2.97
N SER A 2 -7.31 -6.01 -3.51
CA SER A 2 -7.40 -4.60 -3.17
C SER A 2 -8.68 -4.00 -3.74
N SER A 3 -9.35 -3.13 -2.99
CA SER A 3 -10.50 -2.36 -3.47
C SER A 3 -10.02 -1.24 -4.38
N VAL A 4 -10.76 -0.97 -5.46
CA VAL A 4 -10.55 0.19 -6.33
C VAL A 4 -11.57 1.30 -6.06
N SER A 5 -12.21 1.27 -4.89
CA SER A 5 -13.17 2.29 -4.46
C SER A 5 -12.56 3.68 -4.55
N GLY A 6 -13.26 4.61 -5.18
CA GLY A 6 -12.77 5.97 -5.43
C GLY A 6 -11.92 6.15 -6.71
N LEU A 7 -11.59 5.06 -7.42
CA LEU A 7 -11.04 5.14 -8.77
C LEU A 7 -12.17 5.17 -9.79
N SER A 8 -12.09 6.05 -10.76
CA SER A 8 -13.08 6.19 -11.83
C SER A 8 -12.43 6.16 -13.22
N VAL A 9 -13.23 5.88 -14.24
CA VAL A 9 -12.82 6.09 -15.64
C VAL A 9 -12.51 7.58 -15.81
N GLY A 10 -11.42 7.90 -16.50
CA GLY A 10 -10.87 9.23 -16.61
C GLY A 10 -9.91 9.63 -15.49
N ALA A 11 -9.76 8.82 -14.44
CA ALA A 11 -8.78 9.09 -13.40
C ALA A 11 -7.36 9.16 -13.98
N PRO A 12 -6.51 10.10 -13.54
CA PRO A 12 -5.19 10.27 -14.10
C PRO A 12 -4.27 9.08 -13.79
N VAL A 13 -3.43 8.75 -14.77
CA VAL A 13 -2.28 7.86 -14.61
C VAL A 13 -1.03 8.74 -14.59
N VAL A 14 -0.26 8.65 -13.53
CA VAL A 14 0.93 9.49 -13.34
C VAL A 14 2.17 8.61 -13.12
N PHE A 15 3.32 9.11 -13.55
CA PHE A 15 4.62 8.55 -13.19
C PHE A 15 5.38 9.58 -12.38
N ARG A 16 5.59 9.30 -11.09
CA ARG A 16 6.23 10.25 -10.14
C ARG A 16 5.63 11.65 -10.20
N GLY A 17 4.30 11.74 -10.33
CA GLY A 17 3.57 13.00 -10.40
C GLY A 17 3.43 13.60 -11.80
N VAL A 18 4.14 13.09 -12.82
CA VAL A 18 4.01 13.54 -14.21
C VAL A 18 2.83 12.81 -14.86
N PRO A 19 1.84 13.51 -15.40
CA PRO A 19 0.73 12.87 -16.11
C PRO A 19 1.22 12.08 -17.32
N LEU A 20 0.83 10.80 -17.40
CA LEU A 20 1.13 9.93 -18.54
C LEU A 20 -0.09 9.53 -19.34
N GLY A 21 -1.27 9.59 -18.73
CA GLY A 21 -2.49 9.12 -19.37
C GLY A 21 -3.66 9.06 -18.42
N SER A 22 -4.62 8.19 -18.71
CA SER A 22 -5.84 8.06 -17.92
C SER A 22 -6.37 6.63 -17.88
N VAL A 23 -7.22 6.35 -16.89
CA VAL A 23 -8.01 5.13 -16.79
C VAL A 23 -9.11 5.14 -17.86
N THR A 24 -9.17 4.10 -18.69
CA THR A 24 -10.14 3.98 -19.78
C THR A 24 -11.29 3.03 -19.45
N HIS A 25 -11.02 1.99 -18.67
CA HIS A 25 -12.03 1.00 -18.31
C HIS A 25 -11.70 0.32 -16.99
N ILE A 26 -12.75 0.02 -16.21
CA ILE A 26 -12.66 -0.75 -14.97
C ILE A 26 -13.69 -1.87 -15.06
N SER A 27 -13.27 -3.11 -14.88
CA SER A 27 -14.15 -4.27 -14.93
C SER A 27 -13.94 -5.20 -13.75
N LEU A 28 -14.94 -6.04 -13.51
CA LEU A 28 -14.89 -7.10 -12.50
C LEU A 28 -14.84 -8.45 -13.23
N VAL A 29 -13.79 -9.21 -13.00
CA VAL A 29 -13.64 -10.56 -13.55
C VAL A 29 -13.73 -11.57 -12.42
N ALA A 30 -14.84 -12.34 -12.42
CA ALA A 30 -15.04 -13.44 -11.49
C ALA A 30 -14.60 -14.75 -12.12
N ASN A 31 -13.69 -15.47 -11.44
CA ASN A 31 -13.31 -16.81 -11.86
C ASN A 31 -14.12 -17.83 -11.05
N ALA A 32 -15.13 -18.42 -11.67
CA ALA A 32 -16.05 -19.34 -11.03
C ALA A 32 -15.36 -20.60 -10.45
N ASN A 33 -14.23 -21.01 -11.02
CA ASN A 33 -13.51 -22.21 -10.59
C ASN A 33 -12.55 -21.98 -9.42
N LYS A 34 -12.21 -20.72 -9.09
CA LYS A 34 -11.21 -20.39 -8.05
C LYS A 34 -11.73 -19.51 -6.92
N SER A 35 -13.03 -19.19 -6.88
CA SER A 35 -13.61 -18.24 -5.92
C SER A 35 -12.76 -16.94 -5.80
N ASN A 36 -12.14 -16.54 -6.91
CA ASN A 36 -11.26 -15.41 -6.97
C ASN A 36 -11.83 -14.36 -7.91
N VAL A 37 -11.86 -13.12 -7.42
CA VAL A 37 -12.33 -11.97 -8.17
C VAL A 37 -11.15 -11.05 -8.41
N THR A 38 -10.95 -10.64 -9.65
CA THR A 38 -9.95 -9.64 -10.03
C THR A 38 -10.64 -8.42 -10.63
N ILE A 39 -10.03 -7.27 -10.45
CA ILE A 39 -10.54 -5.99 -10.98
C ILE A 39 -9.46 -5.44 -11.91
N PRO A 40 -9.46 -5.85 -13.20
CA PRO A 40 -8.57 -5.25 -14.17
C PRO A 40 -8.96 -3.79 -14.42
N VAL A 41 -7.94 -2.94 -14.43
CA VAL A 41 -8.03 -1.52 -14.75
C VAL A 41 -7.26 -1.29 -16.03
N ASN A 42 -7.96 -0.89 -17.08
CA ASN A 42 -7.34 -0.54 -18.34
C ASN A 42 -6.95 0.93 -18.33
N ILE A 43 -5.75 1.20 -18.82
CA ILE A 43 -5.21 2.55 -18.90
C ILE A 43 -4.81 2.87 -20.34
N SER A 44 -4.91 4.12 -20.71
CA SER A 44 -4.29 4.67 -21.91
C SER A 44 -3.06 5.48 -21.51
N ILE A 45 -1.96 5.28 -22.20
CA ILE A 45 -0.74 6.08 -22.05
C ILE A 45 -0.61 6.97 -23.27
N ASP A 46 -0.51 8.28 -23.01
CA ASP A 46 -0.34 9.27 -24.07
C ASP A 46 1.13 9.29 -24.51
N ALA A 47 1.35 8.96 -25.78
CA ALA A 47 2.68 8.96 -26.37
C ALA A 47 3.39 10.31 -26.33
N ALA A 48 2.63 11.40 -26.36
CA ALA A 48 3.18 12.75 -26.30
C ALA A 48 3.90 13.04 -24.97
N ASN A 49 3.53 12.31 -23.90
CA ASN A 49 4.10 12.46 -22.57
C ASN A 49 5.24 11.45 -22.28
N LEU A 50 5.52 10.55 -23.21
CA LEU A 50 6.57 9.55 -23.10
C LEU A 50 7.64 9.75 -24.18
N ILE A 51 8.68 10.50 -23.84
CA ILE A 51 9.79 10.82 -24.74
C ILE A 51 10.99 9.95 -24.35
N LEU A 52 11.57 9.25 -25.32
CA LEU A 52 12.80 8.52 -25.08
C LEU A 52 13.95 9.47 -24.81
N ALA A 53 14.96 8.99 -24.07
CA ALA A 53 16.18 9.78 -23.80
C ALA A 53 16.92 10.18 -25.09
N THR A 54 16.65 9.50 -26.19
CA THR A 54 17.12 9.84 -27.54
C THR A 54 16.43 11.07 -28.15
N GLY A 55 15.39 11.59 -27.48
CA GLY A 55 14.60 12.74 -27.97
C GLY A 55 13.53 12.39 -29.02
N HIS A 56 13.35 11.11 -29.35
CA HIS A 56 12.31 10.69 -30.28
C HIS A 56 11.01 10.35 -29.52
N PRO A 57 9.87 10.88 -29.95
CA PRO A 57 8.59 10.42 -29.44
C PRO A 57 8.31 8.99 -29.92
N LEU A 58 7.65 8.21 -29.09
CA LEU A 58 7.20 6.87 -29.44
C LEU A 58 6.16 6.94 -30.58
N GLN A 59 6.40 6.21 -31.67
CA GLN A 59 5.61 6.40 -32.89
C GLN A 59 4.50 5.36 -33.06
N ASP A 60 4.69 4.16 -32.54
CA ASP A 60 3.71 3.09 -32.68
C ASP A 60 3.41 2.36 -31.37
N GLU A 61 2.37 1.54 -31.37
CA GLU A 61 1.94 0.78 -30.18
C GLU A 61 2.94 -0.31 -29.79
N GLU A 62 3.65 -0.89 -30.75
CA GLU A 62 4.64 -1.95 -30.47
C GLU A 62 5.84 -1.36 -29.71
N GLU A 63 6.29 -0.19 -30.13
CA GLU A 63 7.38 0.53 -29.45
C GLU A 63 6.99 0.95 -28.03
N LYS A 64 5.75 1.45 -27.83
CA LYS A 64 5.22 1.76 -26.50
C LYS A 64 5.20 0.53 -25.60
N VAL A 65 4.68 -0.59 -26.10
CA VAL A 65 4.63 -1.84 -25.35
C VAL A 65 6.04 -2.30 -24.98
N ALA A 66 6.99 -2.25 -25.90
CA ALA A 66 8.38 -2.64 -25.65
C ALA A 66 9.02 -1.78 -24.55
N VAL A 67 8.81 -0.46 -24.58
CA VAL A 67 9.32 0.47 -23.55
C VAL A 67 8.68 0.20 -22.20
N ILE A 68 7.37 0.01 -22.15
CA ILE A 68 6.67 -0.30 -20.89
C ILE A 68 7.15 -1.63 -20.32
N GLN A 69 7.35 -2.65 -21.15
CA GLN A 69 7.88 -3.95 -20.70
C GLN A 69 9.31 -3.84 -20.16
N ASP A 70 10.17 -3.08 -20.82
CA ASP A 70 11.51 -2.80 -20.31
C ASP A 70 11.44 -2.13 -18.93
N MET A 71 10.57 -1.13 -18.76
CA MET A 71 10.35 -0.48 -17.46
C MET A 71 9.80 -1.46 -16.41
N VAL A 72 8.86 -2.33 -16.77
CA VAL A 72 8.32 -3.37 -15.89
C VAL A 72 9.40 -4.37 -15.46
N SER A 73 10.29 -4.76 -16.38
CA SER A 73 11.42 -5.64 -16.08
C SER A 73 12.39 -5.01 -15.08
N LYS A 74 12.55 -3.69 -15.13
CA LYS A 74 13.37 -2.88 -14.21
C LYS A 74 12.66 -2.54 -12.89
N GLY A 75 11.45 -3.06 -12.69
CA GLY A 75 10.72 -2.91 -11.44
C GLY A 75 9.59 -1.88 -11.46
N MET A 76 9.17 -1.37 -12.64
CA MET A 76 8.00 -0.50 -12.69
C MET A 76 6.75 -1.25 -12.25
N ARG A 77 5.99 -0.64 -11.33
CA ARG A 77 4.72 -1.17 -10.80
C ARG A 77 3.69 -0.06 -10.71
N GLY A 78 2.42 -0.47 -10.75
CA GLY A 78 1.30 0.41 -10.51
C GLY A 78 0.78 0.30 -9.09
N ARG A 79 0.34 1.41 -8.53
CA ARG A 79 -0.40 1.45 -7.27
C ARG A 79 -1.54 2.45 -7.31
N LEU A 80 -2.54 2.22 -6.48
CA LEU A 80 -3.55 3.23 -6.20
C LEU A 80 -2.98 4.28 -5.26
N GLN A 81 -3.14 5.53 -5.60
CA GLN A 81 -2.76 6.65 -4.76
C GLN A 81 -3.94 7.59 -4.58
N LEU A 82 -4.16 8.04 -3.37
CA LEU A 82 -5.17 9.03 -3.07
C LEU A 82 -4.80 10.37 -3.73
N ALA A 83 -5.61 10.83 -4.66
CA ALA A 83 -5.40 12.08 -5.37
C ALA A 83 -5.96 13.28 -4.60
N SER A 84 -7.04 13.07 -3.83
CA SER A 84 -7.70 14.10 -3.04
C SER A 84 -8.27 13.50 -1.76
N LEU A 85 -7.84 14.00 -0.62
CA LEU A 85 -8.36 13.61 0.69
C LEU A 85 -9.82 14.10 0.90
N ILE A 86 -10.17 15.23 0.27
CA ILE A 86 -11.49 15.84 0.44
C ILE A 86 -12.55 15.05 -0.33
N THR A 87 -12.24 14.64 -1.57
CA THR A 87 -13.19 13.95 -2.45
C THR A 87 -13.07 12.43 -2.40
N GLY A 88 -12.02 11.91 -1.77
CA GLY A 88 -11.73 10.47 -1.74
C GLY A 88 -11.35 9.88 -3.11
N GLN A 89 -10.96 10.72 -4.05
CA GLN A 89 -10.61 10.27 -5.40
C GLN A 89 -9.22 9.67 -5.44
N TYR A 90 -9.11 8.56 -6.18
CA TYR A 90 -7.87 7.87 -6.43
C TYR A 90 -7.36 8.11 -7.85
N ARG A 91 -6.05 7.94 -8.02
CA ARG A 91 -5.34 7.90 -9.30
C ARG A 91 -4.45 6.68 -9.35
N ILE A 92 -3.99 6.34 -10.54
CA ILE A 92 -2.94 5.33 -10.72
C ILE A 92 -1.59 6.03 -10.69
N GLU A 93 -0.73 5.60 -9.79
CA GLU A 93 0.67 6.01 -9.78
C GLU A 93 1.56 4.87 -10.25
N LEU A 94 2.41 5.17 -11.21
CA LEU A 94 3.49 4.31 -11.67
C LEU A 94 4.80 4.77 -11.05
N ASP A 95 5.56 3.83 -10.51
CA ASP A 95 6.89 4.10 -9.97
C ASP A 95 7.74 2.82 -9.98
N PHE A 96 9.03 2.93 -9.70
CA PHE A 96 9.93 1.79 -9.61
C PHE A 96 9.96 1.20 -8.20
N PHE A 97 9.69 -0.12 -8.14
CA PHE A 97 9.76 -0.95 -6.94
C PHE A 97 10.59 -2.21 -7.26
N PRO A 98 11.92 -2.08 -7.42
CA PRO A 98 12.77 -3.16 -7.92
C PRO A 98 12.76 -4.40 -7.01
N ASP A 99 12.57 -4.19 -5.69
CA ASP A 99 12.56 -5.27 -4.70
C ASP A 99 11.22 -6.01 -4.62
N THR A 100 10.23 -5.64 -5.46
CA THR A 100 8.93 -6.31 -5.47
C THR A 100 8.81 -7.26 -6.66
N PRO A 101 8.41 -8.52 -6.43
CA PRO A 101 8.22 -9.47 -7.52
C PRO A 101 7.10 -9.01 -8.46
N ALA A 102 7.29 -9.22 -9.75
CA ALA A 102 6.24 -9.00 -10.74
C ALA A 102 5.19 -10.11 -10.62
N SER A 103 3.95 -9.75 -10.29
CA SER A 103 2.82 -10.68 -10.22
C SER A 103 1.79 -10.31 -11.28
N PHE A 104 1.79 -11.07 -12.37
CA PHE A 104 0.83 -10.90 -13.46
C PHE A 104 -0.47 -11.65 -13.16
N LYS A 105 -1.61 -11.07 -13.49
CA LYS A 105 -2.95 -11.61 -13.25
C LYS A 105 -3.70 -11.90 -14.52
N SER A 106 -3.32 -11.24 -15.62
CA SER A 106 -3.91 -11.47 -16.95
C SER A 106 -3.24 -12.62 -17.68
N GLY A 107 -3.91 -13.13 -18.69
CA GLY A 107 -3.33 -14.09 -19.64
C GLY A 107 -2.37 -13.44 -20.66
N THR A 108 -2.19 -12.14 -20.63
CA THR A 108 -1.38 -11.35 -21.57
C THR A 108 -0.37 -10.47 -20.82
N PRO A 109 0.69 -11.06 -20.23
CA PRO A 109 1.66 -10.33 -19.40
C PRO A 109 2.34 -9.15 -20.12
N GLN A 110 2.45 -9.22 -21.44
CA GLN A 110 3.04 -8.17 -22.28
C GLN A 110 2.25 -6.85 -22.25
N TYR A 111 0.98 -6.89 -21.89
CA TYR A 111 0.12 -5.69 -21.76
C TYR A 111 -0.26 -5.37 -20.32
N GLU A 112 0.41 -6.00 -19.34
CA GLU A 112 0.08 -5.83 -17.94
C GLU A 112 1.21 -5.14 -17.20
N ILE A 113 0.85 -4.09 -16.45
CA ILE A 113 1.72 -3.50 -15.44
C ILE A 113 1.38 -4.14 -14.09
N PRO A 114 2.31 -4.89 -13.49
CA PRO A 114 2.08 -5.49 -12.19
C PRO A 114 1.83 -4.43 -11.13
N THR A 115 0.99 -4.76 -10.15
CA THR A 115 0.60 -3.83 -9.09
C THR A 115 1.24 -4.20 -7.75
N VAL A 116 1.52 -3.18 -6.94
CA VAL A 116 1.91 -3.33 -5.54
C VAL A 116 0.76 -2.91 -4.63
N ALA A 117 0.74 -3.49 -3.43
CA ALA A 117 -0.24 -3.12 -2.42
C ALA A 117 -0.04 -1.66 -1.99
N THR A 118 -1.15 -0.97 -1.72
CA THR A 118 -1.10 0.37 -1.13
C THR A 118 -0.69 0.29 0.35
N ALA A 119 -0.24 1.42 0.90
CA ALA A 119 0.05 1.50 2.33
C ALA A 119 -1.19 1.18 3.18
N ILE A 120 -2.38 1.57 2.72
CA ILE A 120 -3.67 1.28 3.37
C ILE A 120 -3.98 -0.21 3.35
N ASP A 121 -3.79 -0.90 2.21
CA ASP A 121 -3.94 -2.36 2.13
C ASP A 121 -3.01 -3.09 3.10
N THR A 122 -1.79 -2.60 3.24
CA THR A 122 -0.79 -3.16 4.15
C THR A 122 -1.19 -2.93 5.61
N LEU A 123 -1.68 -1.74 5.94
CA LEU A 123 -2.18 -1.42 7.29
C LEU A 123 -3.40 -2.28 7.66
N GLN A 124 -4.38 -2.42 6.78
CA GLN A 124 -5.55 -3.27 7.01
C GLN A 124 -5.14 -4.72 7.29
N LYS A 125 -4.25 -5.29 6.47
CA LYS A 125 -3.74 -6.65 6.68
C LYS A 125 -2.95 -6.79 7.99
N THR A 126 -2.29 -5.72 8.43
CA THR A 126 -1.54 -5.72 9.69
C THR A 126 -2.51 -5.67 10.88
N ILE A 127 -3.55 -4.83 10.81
CA ILE A 127 -4.59 -4.73 11.85
C ILE A 127 -5.34 -6.06 11.98
N ASP A 128 -5.71 -6.69 10.86
CA ASP A 128 -6.39 -8.00 10.85
C ASP A 128 -5.53 -9.14 11.46
N ARG A 129 -4.22 -8.94 11.52
CA ARG A 129 -3.27 -9.91 12.10
C ARG A 129 -2.93 -9.65 13.56
N ILE A 130 -3.32 -8.50 14.11
CA ILE A 130 -3.10 -8.22 15.53
C ILE A 130 -4.11 -9.06 16.32
N PRO A 131 -3.65 -10.07 17.08
CA PRO A 131 -4.53 -10.85 17.93
C PRO A 131 -4.98 -9.98 19.10
N ILE A 132 -6.14 -9.36 18.95
CA ILE A 132 -6.73 -8.45 19.94
C ILE A 132 -6.80 -9.14 21.31
N GLU A 133 -7.08 -10.45 21.33
CA GLU A 133 -7.09 -11.26 22.55
C GLU A 133 -5.75 -11.22 23.29
N LYS A 134 -4.62 -11.24 22.56
CA LYS A 134 -3.29 -11.14 23.18
C LYS A 134 -2.99 -9.76 23.72
N VAL A 135 -3.48 -8.72 23.03
CA VAL A 135 -3.32 -7.33 23.52
C VAL A 135 -4.11 -7.14 24.79
N VAL A 136 -5.37 -7.59 24.83
CA VAL A 136 -6.22 -7.53 26.04
C VAL A 136 -5.60 -8.34 27.18
N ALA A 137 -5.14 -9.58 26.92
CA ALA A 137 -4.50 -10.41 27.95
C ALA A 137 -3.20 -9.78 28.50
N ASN A 138 -2.43 -9.10 27.66
CA ASN A 138 -1.22 -8.39 28.10
C ASN A 138 -1.57 -7.17 28.99
N ILE A 139 -2.65 -6.45 28.65
CA ILE A 139 -3.15 -5.33 29.48
C ILE A 139 -3.66 -5.84 30.83
N ASP A 140 -4.44 -6.92 30.85
CA ASP A 140 -4.92 -7.54 32.08
C ASP A 140 -3.75 -8.01 32.97
N SER A 141 -2.74 -8.65 32.38
CA SER A 141 -1.54 -9.06 33.10
C SER A 141 -0.78 -7.87 33.67
N ALA A 142 -0.64 -6.79 32.89
CA ALA A 142 0.02 -5.57 33.36
C ALA A 142 -0.75 -4.89 34.51
N LEU A 143 -2.08 -4.83 34.41
CA LEU A 143 -2.94 -4.31 35.47
C LEU A 143 -2.88 -5.17 36.72
N THR A 144 -2.85 -6.50 36.59
CA THR A 144 -2.72 -7.43 37.71
C THR A 144 -1.36 -7.25 38.41
N HIS A 145 -0.27 -7.11 37.67
CA HIS A 145 1.04 -6.84 38.24
C HIS A 145 1.12 -5.47 38.93
N LEU A 146 0.48 -4.45 38.36
CA LEU A 146 0.37 -3.13 38.99
C LEU A 146 -0.44 -3.20 40.29
N SER A 147 -1.57 -3.92 40.31
CA SER A 147 -2.37 -4.12 41.52
C SER A 147 -1.58 -4.84 42.60
N GLN A 148 -0.83 -5.89 42.25
CA GLN A 148 0.04 -6.60 43.20
C GLN A 148 1.17 -5.74 43.76
N LEU A 149 1.77 -4.85 42.94
CA LEU A 149 2.76 -3.88 43.40
C LEU A 149 2.19 -2.86 44.40
N ILE A 150 0.94 -2.46 44.18
CA ILE A 150 0.25 -1.52 45.10
C ILE A 150 -0.15 -2.22 46.39
N GLU A 151 -0.66 -3.48 46.31
CA GLU A 151 -1.08 -4.27 47.47
C GLU A 151 0.11 -4.79 48.30
N SER A 152 1.27 -5.03 47.72
CA SER A 152 2.46 -5.51 48.42
C SER A 152 3.08 -4.45 49.37
N GLY A 153 2.63 -3.20 49.28
CA GLY A 153 3.20 -2.09 50.09
C GLY A 153 4.65 -1.74 49.73
N ASP A 154 5.20 -2.32 48.69
CA ASP A 154 6.58 -2.06 48.27
C ASP A 154 6.77 -0.66 47.74
N VAL A 155 5.69 -0.03 47.23
CA VAL A 155 5.69 1.39 46.84
C VAL A 155 5.80 2.28 48.08
N ASP A 156 5.09 1.95 49.15
CA ASP A 156 5.18 2.69 50.43
C ASP A 156 6.54 2.52 51.12
N ARG A 157 7.14 1.31 51.01
CA ARG A 157 8.49 1.06 51.52
C ARG A 157 9.55 1.78 50.70
N ALA A 158 9.42 1.81 49.38
CA ALA A 158 10.34 2.55 48.51
C ALA A 158 10.23 4.06 48.75
N LEU A 159 9.02 4.59 48.90
CA LEU A 159 8.78 5.99 49.24
C LEU A 159 9.32 6.38 50.62
N LYS A 160 9.15 5.51 51.64
CA LYS A 160 9.74 5.72 52.95
C LYS A 160 11.26 5.67 52.91
N ALA A 161 11.86 4.68 52.23
CA ALA A 161 13.32 4.58 52.07
C ALA A 161 13.89 5.81 51.37
N PHE A 162 13.17 6.33 50.38
CA PHE A 162 13.55 7.54 49.66
C PHE A 162 13.45 8.77 50.56
N ALA A 163 12.36 8.92 51.32
CA ALA A 163 12.17 10.03 52.28
C ALA A 163 13.21 10.00 53.38
N ASP A 164 13.54 8.83 53.95
CA ASP A 164 14.55 8.67 54.98
C ASP A 164 15.95 9.03 54.51
N THR A 165 16.25 8.83 53.19
CA THR A 165 17.54 9.23 52.61
C THR A 165 17.69 10.76 52.55
N PHE A 166 16.59 11.49 52.41
CA PHE A 166 16.61 12.96 52.37
C PHE A 166 16.50 13.64 53.74
N THR A 167 16.10 12.91 54.79
CA THR A 167 15.99 13.46 56.14
C THR A 167 17.23 13.26 57.00
N GLN A 168 18.22 12.47 56.51
CA GLN A 168 19.50 12.25 57.21
C GLN A 168 20.67 13.03 56.57
N ALA A 169 20.37 14.03 55.77
CA ALA A 169 21.38 14.94 55.25
C ALA A 169 21.37 16.29 55.97
#